data_89af71e2b4c536d01ebd6376ca144743
#
_entry.id   89af71e2b4c536d01ebd6376ca144743
#
_cell.length_a   1.000
_cell.length_b   1.000
_cell.length_c   1.000
_cell.angle_alpha   90.00
_cell.angle_beta   90.00
_cell.angle_gamma   90.00
#
_symmetry.space_group_name_H-M   'P 1'
#
loop_
_entity.id
_entity.type
_entity.pdbx_description
1 polymer ?
#
loop_
_entity_poly.entity_id
_entity_poly.type
_entity_poly.pdbx_seq_one_letter_code
_entity_poly.pdbx_strand_id
1 'polypeptide(L)'
;MCLTKLFSSLNLPPCCFIYGCLASKYLAVGRRLSSFHQGNVLVLDTYLTDKDQCFIKRRLLQYSSLDHKTGQLFPKLPIVNIKRFVSHGQKTTDQNRKRILTYATYFSCAIGAILLTSVGAKEYKKLTRRARGIEQIAEPLIGRRKYLYKYRGYIYNEYIVDHVDKIHHFQIREDDVFVLSYPKAGTTWMEEIVYLIMNDLDVVKARSKNIEERIPFFEYAFPGFKAVTAMESPRIIKSHLPMSFLPKQIKDKKPKIVYVARNAKDTVVSYYHFFKMLKLINYSGNLNDFVDGFLDDKIFYSPWSKHVSEAWKMKDERNILYIKYEDMKKDISSVIQQVSLFLNRPLTDQQIKLIVECTKFDAMKNNPASNYSWMKGWGIKDDQEFLRKGGLCIHIQLASMHLNKTVGQILLSIKHSKNLQL
;
A
#
# COMPACT_ATOMS: atom_id res chain seq x y z
N MET A 1 23.42 -12.48 13.73
CA MET A 1 24.54 -13.32 14.21
C MET A 1 25.92 -12.65 14.09
N CYS A 2 26.16 -11.65 13.27
CA CYS A 2 27.49 -11.01 13.14
C CYS A 2 27.80 -9.95 14.20
N LEU A 3 26.82 -9.28 14.78
CA LEU A 3 27.03 -8.23 15.81
C LEU A 3 27.25 -8.79 17.21
N THR A 4 26.74 -9.96 17.52
CA THR A 4 26.96 -10.60 18.85
C THR A 4 28.38 -11.14 19.03
N LYS A 5 29.07 -11.52 17.95
CA LYS A 5 30.47 -11.94 18.00
C LYS A 5 31.47 -10.77 18.14
N LEU A 6 31.08 -9.57 17.73
CA LEU A 6 31.93 -8.37 17.83
C LEU A 6 31.98 -7.83 19.29
N PHE A 7 30.91 -8.04 20.05
CA PHE A 7 30.80 -7.56 21.43
C PHE A 7 31.41 -8.51 22.50
N SER A 8 31.57 -9.80 22.14
CA SER A 8 32.17 -10.78 23.07
C SER A 8 33.71 -10.71 23.14
N SER A 9 34.36 -10.03 22.19
CA SER A 9 35.83 -9.82 22.19
C SER A 9 36.25 -8.53 22.90
N LEU A 10 35.30 -7.71 23.30
CA LEU A 10 35.57 -6.48 24.07
C LEU A 10 35.16 -6.75 25.52
N ASN A 11 36.14 -6.79 26.42
CA ASN A 11 35.97 -6.93 27.89
C ASN A 11 35.16 -5.73 28.43
N LEU A 12 33.88 -5.66 28.17
CA LEU A 12 32.99 -4.56 28.57
C LEU A 12 32.20 -4.95 29.82
N PRO A 13 31.96 -4.04 30.74
CA PRO A 13 31.23 -4.31 31.98
C PRO A 13 29.76 -4.66 31.70
N PRO A 14 29.08 -5.39 32.61
CA PRO A 14 27.72 -5.95 32.40
C PRO A 14 26.63 -4.96 31.98
N CYS A 15 26.80 -3.67 32.31
CA CYS A 15 25.89 -2.61 31.89
C CYS A 15 25.86 -2.38 30.36
N CYS A 16 26.94 -2.70 29.63
CA CYS A 16 26.97 -2.59 28.18
C CYS A 16 26.17 -3.70 27.49
N PHE A 17 25.98 -4.85 28.14
CA PHE A 17 25.15 -5.95 27.63
C PHE A 17 23.67 -5.59 27.59
N ILE A 18 23.19 -4.77 28.52
CA ILE A 18 21.79 -4.31 28.56
C ILE A 18 21.50 -3.33 27.40
N TYR A 19 22.46 -2.51 27.01
CA TYR A 19 22.33 -1.56 25.90
C TYR A 19 22.35 -2.25 24.53
N GLY A 20 23.15 -3.28 24.35
CA GLY A 20 23.17 -4.07 23.12
C GLY A 20 21.86 -4.87 22.93
N CYS A 21 21.31 -5.44 23.99
CA CYS A 21 20.02 -6.12 23.98
C CYS A 21 18.84 -5.15 23.82
N LEU A 22 18.91 -3.95 24.39
CA LEU A 22 17.89 -2.92 24.19
C LEU A 22 17.91 -2.39 22.74
N ALA A 23 19.08 -2.15 22.15
CA ALA A 23 19.18 -1.74 20.74
C ALA A 23 18.62 -2.81 19.78
N SER A 24 18.88 -4.11 20.04
CA SER A 24 18.30 -5.19 19.23
C SER A 24 16.79 -5.35 19.44
N LYS A 25 16.27 -5.15 20.66
CA LYS A 25 14.84 -5.12 20.95
C LYS A 25 14.16 -3.86 20.38
N TYR A 26 14.83 -2.72 20.36
CA TYR A 26 14.29 -1.50 19.75
C TYR A 26 14.26 -1.56 18.21
N LEU A 27 15.20 -2.23 17.57
CA LEU A 27 15.11 -2.53 16.13
C LEU A 27 13.94 -3.48 15.79
N ALA A 28 13.58 -4.38 16.70
CA ALA A 28 12.40 -5.24 16.57
C ALA A 28 11.09 -4.50 16.92
N VAL A 29 11.11 -3.56 17.86
CA VAL A 29 9.98 -2.72 18.29
C VAL A 29 9.74 -1.56 17.32
N GLY A 30 10.74 -1.08 16.59
CA GLY A 30 10.55 -0.08 15.53
C GLY A 30 9.58 -0.52 14.43
N ARG A 31 9.30 -1.82 14.29
CA ARG A 31 8.22 -2.33 13.45
C ARG A 31 6.82 -2.26 14.08
N ARG A 32 6.70 -2.02 15.38
CA ARG A 32 5.41 -1.85 16.09
C ARG A 32 5.06 -0.41 16.47
N LEU A 33 5.99 0.54 16.29
CA LEU A 33 5.79 1.94 16.68
C LEU A 33 5.30 2.86 15.55
N SER A 34 4.86 2.29 14.42
CA SER A 34 4.20 3.07 13.34
C SER A 34 2.80 3.60 13.71
N SER A 35 2.35 3.44 14.95
CA SER A 35 1.00 3.86 15.40
C SER A 35 0.99 5.01 16.41
N PHE A 36 2.08 5.76 16.59
CA PHE A 36 2.04 6.94 17.46
C PHE A 36 1.78 8.21 16.64
N HIS A 37 0.58 8.71 16.81
CA HIS A 37 0.14 10.03 16.37
C HIS A 37 0.68 11.10 17.30
N GLN A 38 1.11 12.22 16.71
CA GLN A 38 1.41 13.51 17.34
C GLN A 38 2.59 13.56 18.32
N GLY A 39 3.72 14.06 17.82
CA GLY A 39 4.58 15.03 18.50
C GLY A 39 5.28 14.64 19.81
N ASN A 40 5.12 13.43 20.31
CA ASN A 40 5.71 13.03 21.59
C ASN A 40 6.88 12.06 21.38
N VAL A 41 8.06 12.47 21.78
CA VAL A 41 9.24 11.62 21.85
C VAL A 41 9.42 11.14 23.29
N LEU A 42 9.52 9.84 23.50
CA LEU A 42 9.83 9.25 24.80
C LEU A 42 11.34 9.39 25.05
N VAL A 43 11.71 10.22 26.01
CA VAL A 43 13.09 10.33 26.48
C VAL A 43 13.22 9.54 27.77
N LEU A 44 14.19 8.64 27.81
CA LEU A 44 14.55 7.88 29.01
C LEU A 44 15.79 8.53 29.65
N ASP A 45 15.59 9.18 30.77
CA ASP A 45 16.68 9.70 31.56
C ASP A 45 17.14 8.63 32.55
N THR A 46 18.44 8.35 32.54
CA THR A 46 19.07 7.44 33.50
C THR A 46 19.82 8.25 34.56
N TYR A 47 19.54 7.96 35.82
CA TYR A 47 20.20 8.55 36.94
C TYR A 47 20.98 7.47 37.72
N LEU A 48 22.23 7.77 38.09
CA LEU A 48 23.00 6.97 39.00
C LEU A 48 22.95 7.61 40.40
N THR A 49 22.60 6.84 41.42
CA THR A 49 22.66 7.26 42.82
C THR A 49 23.86 6.60 43.50
N ASP A 50 24.32 7.17 44.63
CA ASP A 50 25.50 6.74 45.39
C ASP A 50 25.50 5.29 45.92
N LYS A 51 24.48 4.49 45.60
CA LYS A 51 24.33 3.10 46.05
C LYS A 51 24.16 2.10 44.89
N ASP A 52 24.84 2.34 43.78
CA ASP A 52 24.79 1.45 42.58
C ASP A 52 23.42 1.05 42.05
N GLN A 53 22.35 1.80 42.37
CA GLN A 53 21.03 1.58 41.83
C GLN A 53 20.76 2.52 40.67
N CYS A 54 20.38 1.94 39.54
CA CYS A 54 20.01 2.66 38.33
C CYS A 54 18.47 2.84 38.27
N PHE A 55 18.01 4.08 38.31
CA PHE A 55 16.59 4.41 38.16
C PHE A 55 16.31 5.02 36.79
N ILE A 56 15.25 4.55 36.12
CA ILE A 56 14.80 5.08 34.84
C ILE A 56 13.50 5.87 35.06
N LYS A 57 13.53 7.17 34.81
CA LYS A 57 12.34 8.04 34.87
C LYS A 57 11.84 8.35 33.49
N ARG A 58 10.53 8.14 33.26
CA ARG A 58 9.87 8.50 32.00
C ARG A 58 9.49 9.98 32.03
N ARG A 59 9.89 10.72 31.02
CA ARG A 59 9.45 12.10 30.80
C ARG A 59 8.94 12.26 29.37
N LEU A 60 7.72 12.74 29.23
CA LEU A 60 7.14 13.12 27.95
C LEU A 60 7.50 14.57 27.65
N LEU A 61 8.18 14.81 26.52
CA LEU A 61 8.46 16.15 26.04
C LEU A 61 7.54 16.44 24.83
N GLN A 62 6.77 17.51 24.93
CA GLN A 62 6.00 18.04 23.80
C GLN A 62 6.90 18.99 22.98
N TYR A 63 6.94 18.77 21.68
CA TYR A 63 7.60 19.67 20.75
C TYR A 63 6.57 20.58 20.08
N SER A 64 6.73 21.88 20.24
CA SER A 64 5.99 22.88 19.49
C SER A 64 6.96 23.91 18.90
N SER A 65 7.41 23.69 17.68
CA SER A 65 7.83 24.78 16.78
C SER A 65 7.89 24.27 15.34
N LEU A 66 6.97 24.79 14.52
CA LEU A 66 7.03 24.70 13.07
C LEU A 66 7.85 25.87 12.54
N ASP A 67 8.84 25.61 11.68
CA ASP A 67 9.45 26.67 10.89
C ASP A 67 8.49 27.08 9.75
N HIS A 68 7.94 28.28 9.85
CA HIS A 68 6.96 28.82 8.92
C HIS A 68 7.49 29.11 7.50
N LYS A 69 8.80 29.03 7.27
CA LYS A 69 9.39 29.32 5.94
C LYS A 69 9.67 28.07 5.10
N THR A 70 9.94 26.94 5.67
CA THR A 70 10.36 25.74 4.92
C THR A 70 9.41 24.56 5.06
N GLY A 71 8.49 24.56 6.03
CA GLY A 71 7.58 23.44 6.30
C GLY A 71 8.30 22.14 6.72
N GLN A 72 9.59 22.21 7.05
CA GLN A 72 10.39 21.07 7.49
C GLN A 72 10.54 21.08 9.00
N LEU A 73 10.20 19.97 9.62
CA LEU A 73 10.56 19.68 11.01
C LEU A 73 12.04 19.27 11.04
N PHE A 74 12.90 20.22 11.35
CA PHE A 74 14.25 19.86 11.78
C PHE A 74 14.16 19.46 13.25
N PRO A 75 14.59 18.25 13.64
CA PRO A 75 14.82 17.96 15.04
C PRO A 75 15.96 18.89 15.49
N LYS A 76 15.66 19.93 16.28
CA LYS A 76 16.69 20.58 17.07
C LYS A 76 17.20 19.50 18.02
N LEU A 77 18.36 18.94 17.71
CA LEU A 77 19.07 18.11 18.67
C LEU A 77 19.21 18.94 19.94
N PRO A 78 18.78 18.45 21.11
CA PRO A 78 18.99 19.13 22.32
C PRO A 78 20.52 19.25 22.48
N ILE A 79 21.04 20.49 22.47
CA ILE A 79 22.38 20.76 22.92
C ILE A 79 22.34 20.39 24.39
N VAL A 80 22.78 19.18 24.72
CA VAL A 80 22.95 18.74 26.09
C VAL A 80 24.00 19.66 26.66
N ASN A 81 23.56 20.60 27.46
CA ASN A 81 24.45 21.57 28.09
C ASN A 81 25.23 20.85 29.18
N ILE A 82 26.28 20.15 28.76
CA ILE A 82 27.17 19.35 29.63
C ILE A 82 27.73 20.20 30.80
N LYS A 83 27.77 21.52 30.66
CA LYS A 83 28.19 22.43 31.76
C LYS A 83 27.24 22.39 32.97
N ARG A 84 25.95 22.07 32.80
CA ARG A 84 25.00 22.02 33.92
C ARG A 84 25.12 20.73 34.76
N PHE A 85 25.71 19.68 34.20
CA PHE A 85 25.96 18.42 34.90
C PHE A 85 27.19 18.45 35.82
N VAL A 86 28.09 19.44 35.65
CA VAL A 86 29.34 19.53 36.39
C VAL A 86 29.22 20.44 37.63
N SER A 87 28.10 21.17 37.81
CA SER A 87 27.98 22.18 38.86
C SER A 87 27.35 21.69 40.17
N HIS A 88 26.86 20.42 40.25
CA HIS A 88 26.44 19.87 41.54
C HIS A 88 27.44 18.85 42.02
N GLY A 89 28.22 19.33 42.96
CA GLY A 89 29.44 18.76 43.49
C GLY A 89 29.36 17.32 43.94
N GLN A 90 30.24 16.56 43.41
CA GLN A 90 31.09 15.58 44.10
C GLN A 90 32.30 15.35 43.22
N LYS A 91 33.48 15.22 43.82
CA LYS A 91 34.75 14.95 43.15
C LYS A 91 34.67 13.63 42.39
N THR A 92 34.14 13.65 41.18
CA THR A 92 34.29 12.52 40.25
C THR A 92 35.77 12.41 39.94
N THR A 93 36.39 11.25 40.19
CA THR A 93 37.79 11.01 39.84
C THR A 93 37.97 11.32 38.35
N ASP A 94 39.10 11.90 37.96
CA ASP A 94 39.42 12.27 36.56
C ASP A 94 39.18 11.10 35.59
N GLN A 95 39.32 9.88 36.08
CA GLN A 95 39.07 8.63 35.35
C GLN A 95 37.58 8.43 34.97
N ASN A 96 36.64 8.77 35.85
CA ASN A 96 35.19 8.67 35.54
C ASN A 96 34.77 9.76 34.55
N ARG A 97 35.34 10.94 34.64
CA ARG A 97 35.09 12.02 33.66
C ARG A 97 35.60 11.65 32.27
N LYS A 98 36.78 11.05 32.15
CA LYS A 98 37.32 10.53 30.88
C LYS A 98 36.43 9.43 30.30
N ARG A 99 35.94 8.50 31.11
CA ARG A 99 35.01 7.44 30.65
C ARG A 99 33.71 8.03 30.12
N ILE A 100 33.07 8.98 30.81
CA ILE A 100 31.84 9.62 30.38
C ILE A 100 32.05 10.35 29.04
N LEU A 101 33.14 11.09 28.88
CA LEU A 101 33.47 11.77 27.62
C LEU A 101 33.67 10.77 26.47
N THR A 102 34.38 9.67 26.74
CA THR A 102 34.59 8.60 25.75
C THR A 102 33.28 7.98 25.29
N TYR A 103 32.37 7.64 26.22
CA TYR A 103 31.03 7.09 25.86
C TYR A 103 30.17 8.11 25.10
N ALA A 104 30.20 9.39 25.48
CA ALA A 104 29.49 10.43 24.75
C ALA A 104 30.00 10.58 23.32
N THR A 105 31.33 10.45 23.12
CA THR A 105 31.95 10.49 21.79
C THR A 105 31.53 9.28 20.95
N TYR A 106 31.61 8.06 21.49
CA TYR A 106 31.15 6.86 20.79
C TYR A 106 29.65 6.92 20.40
N PHE A 107 28.80 7.40 21.30
CA PHE A 107 27.39 7.56 21.05
C PHE A 107 27.11 8.59 19.92
N SER A 108 27.84 9.73 19.95
CA SER A 108 27.74 10.75 18.90
C SER A 108 28.23 10.22 17.55
N CYS A 109 29.33 9.47 17.53
CA CYS A 109 29.82 8.81 16.31
C CYS A 109 28.83 7.76 15.78
N ALA A 110 28.21 6.97 16.64
CA ALA A 110 27.20 5.99 16.25
C ALA A 110 25.96 6.66 15.65
N ILE A 111 25.46 7.73 16.25
CA ILE A 111 24.36 8.52 15.69
C ILE A 111 24.76 9.12 14.34
N GLY A 112 25.96 9.71 14.23
CA GLY A 112 26.48 10.25 12.97
C GLY A 112 26.55 9.17 11.88
N ALA A 113 27.04 7.98 12.20
CA ALA A 113 27.08 6.85 11.26
C ALA A 113 25.67 6.40 10.82
N ILE A 114 24.71 6.34 11.73
CA ILE A 114 23.31 6.00 11.41
C ILE A 114 22.68 7.06 10.48
N LEU A 115 22.93 8.33 10.74
CA LEU A 115 22.44 9.42 9.90
C LEU A 115 23.09 9.39 8.51
N LEU A 116 24.39 9.20 8.42
CA LEU A 116 25.11 9.11 7.15
C LEU A 116 24.65 7.90 6.33
N THR A 117 24.47 6.74 6.96
CA THR A 117 23.97 5.55 6.26
C THR A 117 22.51 5.72 5.79
N SER A 118 21.68 6.39 6.56
CA SER A 118 20.28 6.65 6.19
C SER A 118 20.17 7.64 5.02
N VAL A 119 21.00 8.68 5.00
CA VAL A 119 21.08 9.65 3.89
C VAL A 119 21.65 8.96 2.64
N GLY A 120 22.74 8.22 2.80
CA GLY A 120 23.33 7.44 1.70
C GLY A 120 22.37 6.44 1.09
N ALA A 121 21.57 5.74 1.91
CA ALA A 121 20.57 4.80 1.44
C ALA A 121 19.45 5.48 0.62
N LYS A 122 19.03 6.70 1.01
CA LYS A 122 18.04 7.48 0.24
C LYS A 122 18.60 7.93 -1.11
N GLU A 123 19.80 8.46 -1.14
CA GLU A 123 20.44 8.88 -2.39
C GLU A 123 20.74 7.68 -3.30
N TYR A 124 21.18 6.57 -2.75
CA TYR A 124 21.36 5.32 -3.51
C TYR A 124 20.04 4.85 -4.15
N LYS A 125 18.93 4.85 -3.40
CA LYS A 125 17.61 4.54 -3.96
C LYS A 125 17.20 5.50 -5.08
N LYS A 126 17.45 6.79 -4.93
CA LYS A 126 17.15 7.79 -5.95
C LYS A 126 17.96 7.57 -7.23
N LEU A 127 19.24 7.27 -7.09
CA LEU A 127 20.12 6.97 -8.22
C LEU A 127 19.69 5.69 -8.94
N THR A 128 19.40 4.61 -8.20
CA THR A 128 18.96 3.34 -8.78
C THR A 128 17.60 3.47 -9.48
N ARG A 129 16.67 4.26 -8.95
CA ARG A 129 15.40 4.56 -9.63
C ARG A 129 15.63 5.31 -10.93
N ARG A 130 16.48 6.34 -10.93
CA ARG A 130 16.83 7.11 -12.15
C ARG A 130 17.49 6.22 -13.20
N ALA A 131 18.43 5.38 -12.82
CA ALA A 131 19.09 4.43 -13.72
C ALA A 131 18.11 3.43 -14.36
N ARG A 132 16.96 3.17 -13.72
CA ARG A 132 15.89 2.30 -14.22
C ARG A 132 14.81 3.07 -15.00
N GLY A 133 14.97 4.37 -15.23
CA GLY A 133 13.97 5.21 -15.89
C GLY A 133 12.73 5.47 -15.02
N ILE A 134 12.87 5.43 -13.67
CA ILE A 134 11.81 5.75 -12.72
C ILE A 134 11.93 7.23 -12.36
N GLU A 135 10.92 8.01 -12.74
CA GLU A 135 10.86 9.46 -12.53
C GLU A 135 9.90 9.81 -11.40
N GLN A 136 10.32 10.66 -10.48
CA GLN A 136 9.43 11.19 -9.45
C GLN A 136 8.55 12.29 -10.04
N ILE A 137 7.24 12.24 -9.77
CA ILE A 137 6.30 13.27 -10.20
C ILE A 137 6.42 14.48 -9.28
N ALA A 138 6.55 15.67 -9.85
CA ALA A 138 6.76 16.92 -9.11
C ALA A 138 5.53 17.30 -8.25
N GLU A 139 4.34 17.12 -8.80
CA GLU A 139 3.08 17.55 -8.16
C GLU A 139 2.06 16.38 -8.12
N PRO A 140 2.24 15.43 -7.21
CA PRO A 140 1.23 14.39 -7.04
C PRO A 140 -0.05 14.98 -6.44
N LEU A 141 -1.20 14.52 -6.89
CA LEU A 141 -2.50 14.90 -6.31
C LEU A 141 -2.63 14.49 -4.83
N ILE A 142 -1.76 13.64 -4.35
CA ILE A 142 -1.74 13.10 -2.99
C ILE A 142 -0.88 14.00 -2.10
N GLY A 143 -1.45 14.37 -0.94
CA GLY A 143 -0.90 15.34 0.02
C GLY A 143 0.62 15.36 0.18
N ARG A 144 1.17 16.49 0.59
CA ARG A 144 2.57 16.99 0.55
C ARG A 144 3.71 16.04 0.97
N ARG A 145 3.43 14.83 1.45
CA ARG A 145 4.46 13.90 1.97
C ARG A 145 4.54 12.56 1.23
N LYS A 146 3.81 12.37 0.14
CA LYS A 146 3.83 11.11 -0.61
C LYS A 146 4.32 11.36 -2.02
N TYR A 147 5.32 10.57 -2.39
CA TYR A 147 5.89 10.62 -3.72
C TYR A 147 5.19 9.60 -4.62
N LEU A 148 4.85 10.05 -5.82
CA LEU A 148 4.46 9.21 -6.93
C LEU A 148 5.56 9.18 -7.96
N TYR A 149 5.65 8.05 -8.64
CA TYR A 149 6.70 7.80 -9.62
C TYR A 149 6.08 7.35 -10.93
N LYS A 150 6.58 7.90 -12.04
CA LYS A 150 6.28 7.45 -13.39
C LYS A 150 7.28 6.38 -13.80
N TYR A 151 6.78 5.22 -14.21
CA TYR A 151 7.59 4.12 -14.73
C TYR A 151 6.89 3.43 -15.89
N ARG A 152 7.55 3.33 -17.05
CA ARG A 152 6.99 2.77 -18.29
C ARG A 152 5.63 3.35 -18.68
N GLY A 153 5.43 4.64 -18.37
CA GLY A 153 4.20 5.38 -18.70
C GLY A 153 3.04 5.12 -17.76
N TYR A 154 3.28 4.54 -16.56
CA TYR A 154 2.30 4.39 -15.49
C TYR A 154 2.76 5.06 -14.20
N ILE A 155 1.80 5.41 -13.36
CA ILE A 155 2.02 6.11 -12.09
C ILE A 155 1.85 5.16 -10.92
N TYR A 156 2.87 5.07 -10.09
CA TYR A 156 2.91 4.15 -8.94
C TYR A 156 3.41 4.84 -7.68
N ASN A 157 3.13 4.23 -6.54
CA ASN A 157 3.76 4.58 -5.27
C ASN A 157 5.19 4.03 -5.17
N GLU A 158 5.89 4.49 -4.15
CA GLU A 158 7.27 4.08 -3.87
C GLU A 158 7.46 2.57 -3.74
N TYR A 159 6.51 1.91 -3.06
CA TYR A 159 6.59 0.46 -2.82
C TYR A 159 6.60 -0.34 -4.12
N ILE A 160 5.68 -0.03 -5.05
CA ILE A 160 5.56 -0.76 -6.31
C ILE A 160 6.82 -0.58 -7.17
N VAL A 161 7.34 0.67 -7.32
CA VAL A 161 8.52 0.92 -8.14
C VAL A 161 9.79 0.29 -7.57
N ASP A 162 9.90 0.18 -6.24
CA ASP A 162 11.03 -0.49 -5.59
C ASP A 162 10.96 -2.03 -5.74
N HIS A 163 9.77 -2.59 -6.01
CA HIS A 163 9.56 -4.03 -6.09
C HIS A 163 9.25 -4.53 -7.52
N VAL A 164 9.35 -3.68 -8.54
CA VAL A 164 8.98 -4.05 -9.92
C VAL A 164 9.74 -5.26 -10.43
N ASP A 165 11.00 -5.46 -10.03
CA ASP A 165 11.77 -6.66 -10.43
C ASP A 165 11.21 -7.92 -9.78
N LYS A 166 10.79 -7.84 -8.51
CA LYS A 166 10.11 -8.96 -7.82
C LYS A 166 8.78 -9.29 -8.48
N ILE A 167 8.03 -8.27 -8.91
CA ILE A 167 6.78 -8.45 -9.67
C ILE A 167 7.07 -9.21 -10.96
N HIS A 168 8.00 -8.72 -11.76
CA HIS A 168 8.32 -9.32 -13.06
C HIS A 168 8.87 -10.75 -12.99
N HIS A 169 9.59 -11.09 -11.93
CA HIS A 169 10.21 -12.41 -11.74
C HIS A 169 9.44 -13.29 -10.75
N PHE A 170 8.23 -12.88 -10.36
CA PHE A 170 7.39 -13.69 -9.47
C PHE A 170 7.02 -15.02 -10.17
N GLN A 171 7.13 -16.12 -9.42
CA GLN A 171 6.82 -17.45 -9.92
C GLN A 171 5.31 -17.70 -9.85
N ILE A 172 4.66 -17.67 -10.99
CA ILE A 172 3.26 -18.03 -11.14
C ILE A 172 3.08 -19.52 -11.42
N ARG A 173 1.86 -20.02 -11.23
CA ARG A 173 1.46 -21.40 -11.56
C ARG A 173 0.46 -21.36 -12.72
N GLU A 174 0.33 -22.48 -13.44
CA GLU A 174 -0.60 -22.57 -14.58
C GLU A 174 -2.05 -22.51 -14.14
N ASP A 175 -2.34 -23.00 -12.92
CA ASP A 175 -3.65 -23.01 -12.30
C ASP A 175 -3.98 -21.76 -11.48
N ASP A 176 -3.10 -20.74 -11.48
CA ASP A 176 -3.40 -19.45 -10.87
C ASP A 176 -4.58 -18.78 -11.57
N VAL A 177 -5.40 -18.10 -10.78
CA VAL A 177 -6.50 -17.26 -11.27
C VAL A 177 -6.24 -15.81 -10.84
N PHE A 178 -6.06 -14.93 -11.81
CA PHE A 178 -5.91 -13.50 -11.54
C PHE A 178 -7.24 -12.78 -11.68
N VAL A 179 -7.60 -11.96 -10.70
CA VAL A 179 -8.69 -10.98 -10.77
C VAL A 179 -8.07 -9.60 -10.91
N LEU A 180 -8.15 -9.06 -12.12
CA LEU A 180 -7.49 -7.81 -12.49
C LEU A 180 -8.51 -6.71 -12.78
N SER A 181 -8.13 -5.48 -12.50
CA SER A 181 -8.89 -4.29 -12.90
C SER A 181 -8.07 -3.03 -12.68
N TYR A 182 -8.46 -1.94 -13.33
CA TYR A 182 -8.11 -0.62 -12.80
C TYR A 182 -8.81 -0.41 -11.44
N PRO A 183 -8.21 0.34 -10.48
CA PRO A 183 -8.86 0.57 -9.18
C PRO A 183 -10.29 1.05 -9.31
N LYS A 184 -11.19 0.54 -8.47
CA LYS A 184 -12.61 0.95 -8.37
C LYS A 184 -13.50 0.52 -9.55
N ALA A 185 -13.04 -0.43 -10.37
CA ALA A 185 -13.82 -0.98 -11.48
C ALA A 185 -14.78 -2.12 -11.09
N GLY A 186 -14.86 -2.49 -9.80
CA GLY A 186 -15.73 -3.58 -9.33
C GLY A 186 -15.00 -4.87 -8.95
N THR A 187 -13.69 -4.78 -8.72
CA THR A 187 -12.80 -5.90 -8.38
C THR A 187 -13.34 -6.72 -7.22
N THR A 188 -13.69 -6.08 -6.10
CA THR A 188 -14.19 -6.76 -4.89
C THR A 188 -15.45 -7.58 -5.15
N TRP A 189 -16.33 -7.13 -6.05
CA TRP A 189 -17.50 -7.89 -6.45
C TRP A 189 -17.11 -9.14 -7.26
N MET A 190 -16.18 -8.98 -8.21
CA MET A 190 -15.67 -10.11 -8.99
C MET A 190 -14.84 -11.06 -8.12
N GLU A 191 -14.07 -10.56 -7.17
CA GLU A 191 -13.31 -11.37 -6.23
C GLU A 191 -14.22 -12.33 -5.44
N GLU A 192 -15.36 -11.85 -4.91
CA GLU A 192 -16.33 -12.71 -4.22
C GLU A 192 -16.94 -13.77 -5.13
N ILE A 193 -17.30 -13.38 -6.38
CA ILE A 193 -17.84 -14.31 -7.38
C ILE A 193 -16.82 -15.40 -7.69
N VAL A 194 -15.59 -15.03 -8.03
CA VAL A 194 -14.51 -15.98 -8.36
C VAL A 194 -14.19 -16.88 -7.18
N TYR A 195 -14.15 -16.32 -5.96
CA TYR A 195 -13.88 -17.11 -4.76
C TYR A 195 -14.93 -18.18 -4.52
N LEU A 196 -16.21 -17.83 -4.60
CA LEU A 196 -17.31 -18.78 -4.42
C LEU A 196 -17.27 -19.89 -5.47
N ILE A 197 -17.04 -19.55 -6.76
CA ILE A 197 -16.91 -20.53 -7.83
C ILE A 197 -15.74 -21.49 -7.59
N MET A 198 -14.58 -20.97 -7.21
CA MET A 198 -13.35 -21.76 -7.04
C MET A 198 -13.31 -22.57 -5.74
N ASN A 199 -14.18 -22.29 -4.79
CA ASN A 199 -14.27 -22.98 -3.48
C ASN A 199 -15.62 -23.67 -3.29
N ASP A 200 -16.18 -24.24 -4.39
CA ASP A 200 -17.38 -25.10 -4.38
C ASP A 200 -18.58 -24.50 -3.63
N LEU A 201 -18.73 -23.17 -3.71
CA LEU A 201 -19.79 -22.36 -3.09
C LEU A 201 -19.82 -22.42 -1.55
N ASP A 202 -18.69 -22.70 -0.92
CA ASP A 202 -18.59 -22.71 0.54
C ASP A 202 -18.68 -21.27 1.11
N VAL A 203 -19.93 -20.84 1.33
CA VAL A 203 -20.27 -19.51 1.86
C VAL A 203 -19.74 -19.34 3.29
N VAL A 204 -19.67 -20.40 4.09
CA VAL A 204 -19.16 -20.37 5.47
C VAL A 204 -17.67 -20.05 5.43
N LYS A 205 -16.92 -20.77 4.62
CA LYS A 205 -15.50 -20.51 4.38
C LYS A 205 -15.25 -19.09 3.84
N ALA A 206 -16.09 -18.63 2.90
CA ALA A 206 -15.99 -17.27 2.33
C ALA A 206 -16.19 -16.18 3.38
N ARG A 207 -16.98 -16.42 4.42
CA ARG A 207 -17.25 -15.46 5.51
C ARG A 207 -16.30 -15.59 6.70
N SER A 208 -15.49 -16.65 6.77
CA SER A 208 -14.61 -16.93 7.92
C SER A 208 -13.34 -16.07 7.95
N LYS A 209 -12.90 -15.53 6.81
CA LYS A 209 -11.69 -14.71 6.65
C LYS A 209 -11.98 -13.50 5.80
N ASN A 210 -11.28 -12.39 6.03
CA ASN A 210 -11.44 -11.22 5.19
C ASN A 210 -10.95 -11.49 3.75
N ILE A 211 -11.46 -10.69 2.81
CA ILE A 211 -11.23 -10.92 1.38
C ILE A 211 -9.73 -10.88 1.00
N GLU A 212 -8.92 -10.05 1.64
CA GLU A 212 -7.48 -9.97 1.34
C GLU A 212 -6.66 -11.13 1.92
N GLU A 213 -7.19 -11.86 2.91
CA GLU A 213 -6.61 -13.13 3.34
C GLU A 213 -6.94 -14.28 2.39
N ARG A 214 -8.12 -14.23 1.75
CA ARG A 214 -8.60 -15.22 0.79
C ARG A 214 -8.05 -14.99 -0.61
N ILE A 215 -7.93 -13.72 -1.02
CA ILE A 215 -7.48 -13.26 -2.33
C ILE A 215 -6.47 -12.14 -2.13
N PRO A 216 -5.20 -12.48 -1.88
CA PRO A 216 -4.17 -11.47 -1.54
C PRO A 216 -3.96 -10.45 -2.64
N PHE A 217 -3.82 -9.19 -2.24
CA PHE A 217 -3.48 -8.08 -3.12
C PHE A 217 -1.98 -8.14 -3.46
N PHE A 218 -1.68 -8.57 -4.69
CA PHE A 218 -0.37 -9.00 -5.15
C PHE A 218 0.74 -7.96 -4.97
N GLU A 219 0.52 -6.73 -5.45
CA GLU A 219 1.53 -5.68 -5.47
C GLU A 219 1.59 -4.82 -4.20
N TYR A 220 0.87 -5.16 -3.15
CA TYR A 220 0.93 -4.44 -1.88
C TYR A 220 1.95 -5.03 -0.91
N ALA A 221 2.36 -4.21 0.08
CA ALA A 221 3.28 -4.65 1.11
C ALA A 221 2.71 -5.73 2.02
N PHE A 222 1.39 -5.70 2.21
CA PHE A 222 0.61 -6.64 3.00
C PHE A 222 -0.81 -6.75 2.40
N PRO A 223 -1.29 -7.98 2.15
CA PRO A 223 -0.61 -9.27 2.35
C PRO A 223 0.51 -9.55 1.32
N GLY A 224 0.39 -9.10 0.06
CA GLY A 224 1.42 -9.07 -0.97
C GLY A 224 2.03 -10.42 -1.36
N PHE A 225 3.21 -10.35 -1.97
CA PHE A 225 3.91 -11.53 -2.51
C PHE A 225 4.07 -12.69 -1.53
N LYS A 226 4.35 -12.39 -0.25
CA LYS A 226 4.58 -13.42 0.75
C LYS A 226 3.33 -14.28 0.97
N ALA A 227 2.16 -13.63 1.05
CA ALA A 227 0.90 -14.34 1.18
C ALA A 227 0.60 -15.17 -0.06
N VAL A 228 0.72 -14.57 -1.27
CA VAL A 228 0.51 -15.31 -2.53
C VAL A 228 1.43 -16.52 -2.65
N THR A 229 2.71 -16.38 -2.25
CA THR A 229 3.66 -17.49 -2.30
C THR A 229 3.27 -18.65 -1.38
N ALA A 230 2.71 -18.33 -0.20
CA ALA A 230 2.32 -19.31 0.81
C ALA A 230 0.98 -20.00 0.52
N MET A 231 0.19 -19.51 -0.46
CA MET A 231 -1.10 -20.15 -0.80
C MET A 231 -0.89 -21.51 -1.47
N GLU A 232 -1.81 -22.42 -1.17
CA GLU A 232 -1.97 -23.67 -1.91
C GLU A 232 -2.58 -23.41 -3.31
N SER A 233 -2.36 -24.34 -4.24
CA SER A 233 -2.98 -24.31 -5.56
C SER A 233 -4.42 -24.81 -5.52
N PRO A 234 -5.31 -24.24 -6.34
CA PRO A 234 -5.13 -23.05 -7.18
C PRO A 234 -5.17 -21.74 -6.38
N ARG A 235 -4.33 -20.77 -6.71
CA ARG A 235 -4.30 -19.46 -6.05
C ARG A 235 -5.22 -18.48 -6.77
N ILE A 236 -6.01 -17.71 -6.01
CA ILE A 236 -6.75 -16.57 -6.53
C ILE A 236 -5.99 -15.30 -6.11
N ILE A 237 -5.62 -14.48 -7.09
CA ILE A 237 -4.68 -13.37 -6.90
C ILE A 237 -5.33 -12.08 -7.40
N LYS A 238 -5.47 -11.09 -6.54
CA LYS A 238 -5.92 -9.74 -6.89
C LYS A 238 -4.77 -8.88 -7.36
N SER A 239 -4.99 -8.07 -8.41
CA SER A 239 -4.03 -7.04 -8.79
C SER A 239 -4.71 -5.87 -9.50
N HIS A 240 -4.11 -4.68 -9.37
CA HIS A 240 -4.42 -3.49 -10.16
C HIS A 240 -3.28 -3.11 -11.12
N LEU A 241 -2.31 -4.01 -11.30
CA LEU A 241 -1.27 -3.80 -12.31
C LEU A 241 -1.85 -3.96 -13.72
N PRO A 242 -1.43 -3.13 -14.70
CA PRO A 242 -1.76 -3.35 -16.09
C PRO A 242 -1.10 -4.63 -16.61
N MET A 243 -1.62 -5.18 -17.71
CA MET A 243 -1.16 -6.44 -18.30
C MET A 243 0.36 -6.46 -18.54
N SER A 244 0.93 -5.33 -18.97
CA SER A 244 2.38 -5.19 -19.24
C SER A 244 3.28 -5.22 -17.99
N PHE A 245 2.69 -5.14 -16.78
CA PHE A 245 3.42 -5.18 -15.50
C PHE A 245 3.28 -6.49 -14.74
N LEU A 246 2.45 -7.39 -15.21
CA LEU A 246 2.29 -8.71 -14.61
C LEU A 246 3.59 -9.54 -14.74
N PRO A 247 3.74 -10.64 -13.98
CA PRO A 247 4.89 -11.53 -14.10
C PRO A 247 5.14 -11.98 -15.55
N LYS A 248 6.40 -12.00 -15.97
CA LYS A 248 6.78 -12.35 -17.34
C LYS A 248 6.26 -13.72 -17.78
N GLN A 249 6.18 -14.66 -16.85
CA GLN A 249 5.71 -16.03 -17.09
C GLN A 249 4.23 -16.11 -17.50
N ILE A 250 3.43 -15.01 -17.39
CA ILE A 250 2.02 -14.99 -17.82
C ILE A 250 1.88 -15.38 -19.29
N LYS A 251 2.83 -15.00 -20.14
CA LYS A 251 2.81 -15.32 -21.57
C LYS A 251 2.98 -16.81 -21.85
N ASP A 252 3.78 -17.48 -21.05
CA ASP A 252 4.14 -18.89 -21.26
C ASP A 252 3.17 -19.82 -20.53
N LYS A 253 2.89 -19.54 -19.26
CA LYS A 253 2.03 -20.37 -18.41
C LYS A 253 0.54 -20.15 -18.61
N LYS A 254 0.14 -19.00 -19.18
CA LYS A 254 -1.22 -18.65 -19.53
C LYS A 254 -2.25 -18.95 -18.41
N PRO A 255 -2.01 -18.49 -17.16
CA PRO A 255 -2.99 -18.62 -16.09
C PRO A 255 -4.29 -17.96 -16.49
N LYS A 256 -5.39 -18.29 -15.84
CA LYS A 256 -6.68 -17.66 -16.10
C LYS A 256 -6.72 -16.24 -15.54
N ILE A 257 -7.17 -15.28 -16.34
CA ILE A 257 -7.25 -13.87 -15.97
C ILE A 257 -8.68 -13.39 -16.19
N VAL A 258 -9.35 -12.97 -15.12
CA VAL A 258 -10.63 -12.27 -15.17
C VAL A 258 -10.35 -10.78 -15.02
N TYR A 259 -10.50 -10.02 -16.07
CA TYR A 259 -10.30 -8.57 -16.07
C TYR A 259 -11.65 -7.84 -16.00
N VAL A 260 -11.81 -6.96 -15.02
CA VAL A 260 -13.01 -6.13 -14.88
C VAL A 260 -12.71 -4.70 -15.30
N ALA A 261 -13.41 -4.21 -16.32
CA ALA A 261 -13.38 -2.83 -16.78
C ALA A 261 -14.63 -2.08 -16.30
N ARG A 262 -14.50 -0.77 -16.14
CA ARG A 262 -15.61 0.14 -15.84
C ARG A 262 -15.41 1.45 -16.59
N ASN A 263 -16.48 2.11 -16.99
CA ASN A 263 -16.35 3.41 -17.65
C ASN A 263 -15.60 4.43 -16.79
N ALA A 264 -14.90 5.36 -17.46
CA ALA A 264 -14.03 6.33 -16.81
C ALA A 264 -14.78 7.26 -15.84
N LYS A 265 -16.00 7.67 -16.20
CA LYS A 265 -16.80 8.63 -15.40
C LYS A 265 -17.17 8.05 -14.05
N ASP A 266 -17.68 6.82 -14.03
CA ASP A 266 -18.01 6.14 -12.77
C ASP A 266 -16.76 5.75 -11.97
N THR A 267 -15.68 5.39 -12.68
CA THR A 267 -14.41 5.03 -12.07
C THR A 267 -13.82 6.22 -11.32
N VAL A 268 -13.71 7.40 -11.94
CA VAL A 268 -13.11 8.58 -11.32
C VAL A 268 -13.87 9.03 -10.08
N VAL A 269 -15.21 9.02 -10.10
CA VAL A 269 -16.02 9.37 -8.92
C VAL A 269 -15.84 8.36 -7.79
N SER A 270 -15.88 7.07 -8.11
CA SER A 270 -15.64 6.03 -7.11
C SER A 270 -14.23 6.14 -6.53
N TYR A 271 -13.23 6.52 -7.34
CA TYR A 271 -11.85 6.65 -6.92
C TYR A 271 -11.64 7.90 -6.04
N TYR A 272 -12.31 9.02 -6.36
CA TYR A 272 -12.36 10.20 -5.51
C TYR A 272 -12.83 9.88 -4.10
N HIS A 273 -13.97 9.21 -3.98
CA HIS A 273 -14.49 8.81 -2.67
C HIS A 273 -13.54 7.86 -1.92
N PHE A 274 -12.89 6.96 -2.65
CA PHE A 274 -11.88 6.08 -2.07
C PHE A 274 -10.68 6.87 -1.51
N PHE A 275 -10.19 7.88 -2.23
CA PHE A 275 -9.11 8.75 -1.73
C PHE A 275 -9.52 9.55 -0.50
N LYS A 276 -10.75 10.05 -0.46
CA LYS A 276 -11.32 10.76 0.71
C LYS A 276 -11.41 9.87 1.93
N MET A 277 -11.69 8.58 1.72
CA MET A 277 -11.86 7.59 2.76
C MET A 277 -10.53 7.16 3.41
N LEU A 278 -9.45 7.07 2.64
CA LEU A 278 -8.18 6.53 3.12
C LEU A 278 -7.44 7.51 4.04
N LYS A 279 -7.19 7.09 5.30
CA LYS A 279 -6.39 7.88 6.28
C LYS A 279 -4.98 8.16 5.79
N LEU A 280 -4.35 7.17 5.15
CA LEU A 280 -2.97 7.29 4.67
C LEU A 280 -2.82 8.28 3.50
N ILE A 281 -3.84 8.44 2.67
CA ILE A 281 -3.82 9.38 1.54
C ILE A 281 -4.17 10.78 2.03
N ASN A 282 -5.15 10.88 2.93
CA ASN A 282 -5.65 12.13 3.50
C ASN A 282 -5.94 13.21 2.46
N TYR A 283 -6.62 12.80 1.38
CA TYR A 283 -6.99 13.71 0.29
C TYR A 283 -8.04 14.72 0.77
N SER A 284 -7.76 16.01 0.59
CA SER A 284 -8.64 17.11 1.02
C SER A 284 -9.27 17.89 -0.15
N GLY A 285 -8.80 17.68 -1.40
CA GLY A 285 -9.31 18.36 -2.59
C GLY A 285 -10.77 18.04 -2.91
N ASN A 286 -11.36 18.81 -3.80
CA ASN A 286 -12.70 18.59 -4.30
C ASN A 286 -12.73 17.58 -5.45
N LEU A 287 -13.91 17.29 -6.01
CA LEU A 287 -14.07 16.33 -7.09
C LEU A 287 -13.46 16.85 -8.41
N ASN A 288 -13.53 18.15 -8.70
CA ASN A 288 -12.99 18.70 -9.95
C ASN A 288 -11.46 18.58 -9.96
N ASP A 289 -10.79 18.97 -8.86
CA ASP A 289 -9.33 18.79 -8.73
C ASP A 289 -8.92 17.32 -8.91
N PHE A 290 -9.77 16.39 -8.42
CA PHE A 290 -9.52 14.96 -8.58
C PHE A 290 -9.70 14.50 -10.01
N VAL A 291 -10.71 15.01 -10.71
CA VAL A 291 -10.95 14.73 -12.13
C VAL A 291 -9.79 15.24 -12.99
N ASP A 292 -9.32 16.46 -12.74
CA ASP A 292 -8.17 17.02 -13.45
C ASP A 292 -6.91 16.18 -13.20
N GLY A 293 -6.65 15.80 -11.96
CA GLY A 293 -5.54 14.90 -11.63
C GLY A 293 -5.67 13.49 -12.23
N PHE A 294 -6.89 12.98 -12.42
CA PHE A 294 -7.13 11.72 -13.12
C PHE A 294 -6.84 11.84 -14.62
N LEU A 295 -7.22 12.96 -15.25
CA LEU A 295 -7.01 13.24 -16.67
C LEU A 295 -5.54 13.54 -16.96
N ASP A 296 -4.84 14.20 -16.04
CA ASP A 296 -3.42 14.55 -16.12
C ASP A 296 -2.47 13.40 -15.71
N ASP A 297 -3.01 12.19 -15.49
CA ASP A 297 -2.25 11.03 -15.05
C ASP A 297 -1.47 11.24 -13.72
N LYS A 298 -2.02 12.02 -12.78
CA LYS A 298 -1.38 12.34 -11.48
C LYS A 298 -1.86 11.44 -10.33
N ILE A 299 -2.52 10.32 -10.64
CA ILE A 299 -3.14 9.40 -9.67
C ILE A 299 -2.49 8.01 -9.79
N PHE A 300 -2.55 7.20 -8.73
CA PHE A 300 -2.09 5.81 -8.76
C PHE A 300 -2.70 5.02 -9.92
N TYR A 301 -1.89 4.19 -10.55
CA TYR A 301 -2.23 3.31 -11.67
C TYR A 301 -2.63 4.04 -12.96
N SER A 302 -2.60 5.39 -13.00
CA SER A 302 -2.81 6.14 -14.25
C SER A 302 -1.74 5.79 -15.30
N PRO A 303 -2.08 5.87 -16.60
CA PRO A 303 -3.36 6.30 -17.20
C PRO A 303 -4.43 5.20 -17.18
N TRP A 304 -5.67 5.57 -16.85
CA TRP A 304 -6.81 4.65 -16.92
C TRP A 304 -7.01 4.10 -18.34
N SER A 305 -6.94 4.98 -19.33
CA SER A 305 -7.14 4.62 -20.74
C SER A 305 -6.14 3.57 -21.23
N LYS A 306 -4.86 3.74 -20.89
CA LYS A 306 -3.80 2.80 -21.26
C LYS A 306 -3.99 1.46 -20.57
N HIS A 307 -4.35 1.47 -19.28
CA HIS A 307 -4.57 0.27 -18.49
C HIS A 307 -5.72 -0.59 -19.06
N VAL A 308 -6.85 0.04 -19.36
CA VAL A 308 -8.00 -0.64 -19.94
C VAL A 308 -7.72 -1.11 -21.37
N SER A 309 -7.05 -0.28 -22.18
CA SER A 309 -6.69 -0.60 -23.56
C SER A 309 -5.74 -1.80 -23.67
N GLU A 310 -4.79 -1.97 -22.75
CA GLU A 310 -3.92 -3.15 -22.74
C GLU A 310 -4.72 -4.44 -22.56
N ALA A 311 -5.63 -4.47 -21.59
CA ALA A 311 -6.49 -5.63 -21.35
C ALA A 311 -7.47 -5.89 -22.50
N TRP A 312 -8.05 -4.82 -23.05
CA TRP A 312 -8.95 -4.94 -24.22
C TRP A 312 -8.27 -5.57 -25.44
N LYS A 313 -7.02 -5.20 -25.73
CA LYS A 313 -6.26 -5.77 -26.84
C LYS A 313 -6.00 -7.28 -26.70
N MET A 314 -6.09 -7.80 -25.49
CA MET A 314 -5.86 -9.19 -25.17
C MET A 314 -7.17 -9.96 -24.88
N LYS A 315 -8.35 -9.33 -25.05
CA LYS A 315 -9.64 -9.91 -24.68
C LYS A 315 -10.01 -11.21 -25.43
N ASP A 316 -9.42 -11.42 -26.59
CA ASP A 316 -9.66 -12.59 -27.43
C ASP A 316 -8.69 -13.76 -27.14
N GLU A 317 -7.73 -13.57 -26.20
CA GLU A 317 -6.87 -14.65 -25.71
C GLU A 317 -7.68 -15.64 -24.86
N ARG A 318 -7.48 -16.94 -25.09
CA ARG A 318 -8.29 -18.02 -24.46
C ARG A 318 -8.22 -18.05 -22.93
N ASN A 319 -7.16 -17.51 -22.37
CA ASN A 319 -6.93 -17.44 -20.91
C ASN A 319 -7.33 -16.09 -20.30
N ILE A 320 -8.00 -15.19 -21.06
CA ILE A 320 -8.44 -13.88 -20.59
C ILE A 320 -9.94 -13.75 -20.79
N LEU A 321 -10.66 -13.45 -19.71
CA LEU A 321 -12.07 -13.10 -19.72
C LEU A 321 -12.21 -11.61 -19.38
N TYR A 322 -12.66 -10.82 -20.36
CA TYR A 322 -12.88 -9.39 -20.19
C TYR A 322 -14.35 -9.12 -19.88
N ILE A 323 -14.63 -8.59 -18.68
CA ILE A 323 -15.98 -8.29 -18.18
C ILE A 323 -16.13 -6.78 -18.01
N LYS A 324 -17.26 -6.21 -18.44
CA LYS A 324 -17.61 -4.82 -18.11
C LYS A 324 -18.43 -4.79 -16.81
N TYR A 325 -18.12 -3.85 -15.94
CA TYR A 325 -18.91 -3.62 -14.72
C TYR A 325 -20.39 -3.33 -15.04
N GLU A 326 -20.63 -2.66 -16.15
CA GLU A 326 -21.95 -2.34 -16.65
C GLU A 326 -22.76 -3.62 -16.98
N ASP A 327 -22.12 -4.65 -17.54
CA ASP A 327 -22.74 -5.95 -17.79
C ASP A 327 -23.07 -6.68 -16.49
N MET A 328 -22.17 -6.61 -15.48
CA MET A 328 -22.45 -7.14 -14.14
C MET A 328 -23.68 -6.47 -13.50
N LYS A 329 -23.87 -5.17 -13.75
CA LYS A 329 -25.04 -4.42 -13.26
C LYS A 329 -26.32 -4.74 -14.03
N LYS A 330 -26.20 -5.04 -15.30
CA LYS A 330 -27.33 -5.35 -16.19
C LYS A 330 -27.87 -6.78 -15.95
N ASP A 331 -26.97 -7.74 -15.94
CA ASP A 331 -27.31 -9.16 -15.78
C ASP A 331 -26.15 -9.92 -15.11
N ILE A 332 -26.16 -9.92 -13.79
CA ILE A 332 -25.13 -10.59 -13.00
C ILE A 332 -25.18 -12.11 -13.16
N SER A 333 -26.36 -12.69 -13.40
CA SER A 333 -26.52 -14.14 -13.57
C SER A 333 -25.77 -14.63 -14.80
N SER A 334 -25.94 -13.94 -15.93
CA SER A 334 -25.21 -14.22 -17.16
C SER A 334 -23.70 -14.07 -16.99
N VAL A 335 -23.24 -13.03 -16.26
CA VAL A 335 -21.82 -12.84 -15.99
C VAL A 335 -21.26 -13.96 -15.09
N ILE A 336 -21.96 -14.38 -14.05
CA ILE A 336 -21.56 -15.50 -13.21
C ILE A 336 -21.43 -16.78 -14.04
N GLN A 337 -22.38 -17.05 -14.94
CA GLN A 337 -22.32 -18.19 -15.83
C GLN A 337 -21.07 -18.12 -16.75
N GLN A 338 -20.80 -16.97 -17.36
CA GLN A 338 -19.59 -16.78 -18.18
C GLN A 338 -18.31 -17.02 -17.39
N VAL A 339 -18.21 -16.48 -16.18
CA VAL A 339 -17.05 -16.67 -15.30
C VAL A 339 -16.89 -18.13 -14.92
N SER A 340 -17.98 -18.83 -14.59
CA SER A 340 -17.94 -20.24 -14.19
C SER A 340 -17.46 -21.16 -15.33
N LEU A 341 -17.97 -20.94 -16.53
CA LEU A 341 -17.54 -21.66 -17.73
C LEU A 341 -16.07 -21.37 -18.06
N PHE A 342 -15.67 -20.10 -18.00
CA PHE A 342 -14.28 -19.69 -18.20
C PHE A 342 -13.32 -20.34 -17.19
N LEU A 343 -13.73 -20.47 -15.93
CA LEU A 343 -12.95 -21.13 -14.88
C LEU A 343 -13.00 -22.66 -14.93
N ASN A 344 -13.71 -23.26 -15.90
CA ASN A 344 -13.97 -24.71 -16.00
C ASN A 344 -14.70 -25.27 -14.77
N ARG A 345 -15.62 -24.50 -14.21
CA ARG A 345 -16.47 -24.85 -13.04
C ARG A 345 -17.94 -24.56 -13.38
N PRO A 346 -18.55 -25.35 -14.27
CA PRO A 346 -19.94 -25.13 -14.69
C PRO A 346 -20.89 -25.18 -13.49
N LEU A 347 -21.86 -24.27 -13.45
CA LEU A 347 -22.81 -24.12 -12.36
C LEU A 347 -24.23 -24.41 -12.84
N THR A 348 -25.05 -24.93 -11.92
CA THR A 348 -26.51 -25.01 -12.13
C THR A 348 -27.16 -23.65 -11.87
N ASP A 349 -28.40 -23.47 -12.33
CA ASP A 349 -29.16 -22.24 -12.08
C ASP A 349 -29.36 -21.94 -10.59
N GLN A 350 -29.53 -22.98 -9.77
CA GLN A 350 -29.62 -22.82 -8.31
C GLN A 350 -28.32 -22.30 -7.69
N GLN A 351 -27.18 -22.79 -8.15
CA GLN A 351 -25.86 -22.35 -7.73
C GLN A 351 -25.59 -20.91 -8.16
N ILE A 352 -25.98 -20.53 -9.38
CA ILE A 352 -25.89 -19.14 -9.87
C ILE A 352 -26.73 -18.23 -8.96
N LYS A 353 -27.99 -18.61 -8.68
CA LYS A 353 -28.86 -17.85 -7.77
C LYS A 353 -28.23 -17.67 -6.38
N LEU A 354 -27.57 -18.69 -5.82
CA LEU A 354 -26.89 -18.60 -4.55
C LEU A 354 -25.76 -17.54 -4.59
N ILE A 355 -24.93 -17.56 -5.64
CA ILE A 355 -23.86 -16.55 -5.80
C ILE A 355 -24.47 -15.16 -5.92
N VAL A 356 -25.52 -14.99 -6.70
CA VAL A 356 -26.23 -13.70 -6.84
C VAL A 356 -26.66 -13.18 -5.46
N GLU A 357 -27.32 -14.03 -4.66
CA GLU A 357 -27.78 -13.62 -3.32
C GLU A 357 -26.59 -13.23 -2.39
N CYS A 358 -25.52 -14.02 -2.39
CA CYS A 358 -24.34 -13.76 -1.57
C CYS A 358 -23.58 -12.49 -1.98
N THR A 359 -23.66 -12.11 -3.26
CA THR A 359 -22.90 -10.99 -3.82
C THR A 359 -23.75 -9.76 -4.14
N LYS A 360 -25.03 -9.73 -3.72
CA LYS A 360 -25.83 -8.50 -3.72
C LYS A 360 -25.13 -7.39 -2.92
N PHE A 361 -25.34 -6.16 -3.32
CA PHE A 361 -24.71 -5.01 -2.68
C PHE A 361 -24.93 -4.99 -1.16
N ASP A 362 -26.15 -5.18 -0.71
CA ASP A 362 -26.47 -5.18 0.73
C ASP A 362 -25.88 -6.38 1.46
N ALA A 363 -25.86 -7.55 0.82
CA ALA A 363 -25.22 -8.74 1.38
C ALA A 363 -23.72 -8.52 1.60
N MET A 364 -23.02 -7.98 0.60
CA MET A 364 -21.59 -7.65 0.71
C MET A 364 -21.33 -6.48 1.69
N LYS A 365 -22.19 -5.46 1.69
CA LYS A 365 -22.06 -4.31 2.60
C LYS A 365 -22.17 -4.75 4.07
N ASN A 366 -23.03 -5.70 4.36
CA ASN A 366 -23.25 -6.22 5.70
C ASN A 366 -22.30 -7.39 6.06
N ASN A 367 -21.45 -7.83 5.14
CA ASN A 367 -20.50 -8.90 5.37
C ASN A 367 -19.13 -8.35 5.79
N PRO A 368 -18.70 -8.51 7.06
CA PRO A 368 -17.38 -8.04 7.52
C PRO A 368 -16.22 -8.61 6.73
N ALA A 369 -16.36 -9.80 6.15
CA ALA A 369 -15.32 -10.44 5.37
C ALA A 369 -15.04 -9.74 4.02
N SER A 370 -15.99 -8.94 3.47
CA SER A 370 -15.86 -8.28 2.17
C SER A 370 -15.98 -6.76 2.19
N ASN A 371 -16.52 -6.17 3.27
CA ASN A 371 -16.81 -4.74 3.35
C ASN A 371 -15.65 -3.86 3.84
N TYR A 372 -14.48 -4.43 4.09
CA TYR A 372 -13.30 -3.74 4.60
C TYR A 372 -13.46 -3.06 5.96
N SER A 373 -14.45 -3.47 6.77
CA SER A 373 -14.67 -2.91 8.11
C SER A 373 -13.47 -3.11 9.05
N TRP A 374 -12.67 -4.18 8.85
CA TRP A 374 -11.43 -4.41 9.63
C TRP A 374 -10.36 -3.34 9.43
N MET A 375 -10.46 -2.52 8.37
CA MET A 375 -9.53 -1.41 8.12
C MET A 375 -9.93 -0.13 8.86
N LYS A 376 -11.11 -0.06 9.47
CA LYS A 376 -11.52 1.09 10.29
C LYS A 376 -10.53 1.28 11.45
N GLY A 377 -10.33 2.52 11.86
CA GLY A 377 -9.36 2.88 12.88
C GLY A 377 -7.95 3.14 12.35
N TRP A 378 -7.41 2.33 11.45
CA TRP A 378 -6.03 2.47 10.96
C TRP A 378 -5.89 2.83 9.47
N GLY A 379 -6.68 2.28 8.59
CA GLY A 379 -6.58 2.50 7.13
C GLY A 379 -7.71 3.34 6.55
N ILE A 380 -8.93 3.15 7.04
CA ILE A 380 -10.14 3.83 6.62
C ILE A 380 -10.61 4.77 7.74
N LYS A 381 -11.13 5.95 7.38
CA LYS A 381 -11.77 6.88 8.32
C LYS A 381 -13.01 6.22 8.92
N ASP A 382 -13.26 6.47 10.21
CA ASP A 382 -14.30 5.74 10.96
C ASP A 382 -15.72 6.07 10.49
N ASP A 383 -15.91 7.29 9.94
CA ASP A 383 -17.16 7.81 9.36
C ASP A 383 -17.39 7.40 7.90
N GLN A 384 -16.48 6.60 7.30
CA GLN A 384 -16.53 6.21 5.89
C GLN A 384 -16.73 4.71 5.70
N GLU A 385 -17.37 4.35 4.57
CA GLU A 385 -17.61 2.97 4.20
C GLU A 385 -16.98 2.67 2.83
N PHE A 386 -16.33 1.51 2.71
CA PHE A 386 -15.73 1.05 1.47
C PHE A 386 -16.79 0.78 0.40
N LEU A 387 -17.88 0.10 0.76
CA LEU A 387 -19.05 -0.12 -0.08
C LEU A 387 -20.09 0.98 0.15
N ARG A 388 -20.01 2.05 -0.65
CA ARG A 388 -20.77 3.29 -0.47
C ARG A 388 -22.16 3.25 -1.11
N LYS A 389 -22.22 2.95 -2.42
CA LYS A 389 -23.45 2.89 -3.24
C LYS A 389 -23.29 1.83 -4.31
N GLY A 390 -24.32 0.97 -4.46
CA GLY A 390 -24.33 -0.11 -5.45
C GLY A 390 -24.82 0.32 -6.84
N GLY A 391 -24.87 1.60 -7.16
CA GLY A 391 -25.42 2.13 -8.41
C GLY A 391 -24.39 2.79 -9.32
N LEU A 392 -24.81 3.04 -10.58
CA LEU A 392 -24.11 3.94 -11.49
C LEU A 392 -24.21 5.37 -10.95
N CYS A 393 -23.15 6.18 -11.10
CA CYS A 393 -23.17 7.57 -10.63
C CYS A 393 -23.90 8.47 -11.64
N ILE A 394 -25.21 8.64 -11.49
CA ILE A 394 -26.05 9.49 -12.34
C ILE A 394 -25.79 11.00 -12.12
N HIS A 395 -25.11 11.39 -11.03
CA HIS A 395 -24.99 12.79 -10.59
C HIS A 395 -23.73 13.52 -11.06
N ILE A 396 -23.24 13.29 -12.28
CA ILE A 396 -22.14 14.11 -12.82
C ILE A 396 -22.70 15.06 -13.91
N GLN A 397 -23.63 15.94 -13.55
CA GLN A 397 -24.03 16.98 -14.51
C GLN A 397 -23.03 18.16 -14.59
N LEU A 398 -22.24 18.44 -13.56
CA LEU A 398 -21.30 19.58 -13.52
C LEU A 398 -19.86 19.24 -13.89
N ALA A 399 -19.35 18.05 -13.53
CA ALA A 399 -18.03 17.58 -14.02
C ALA A 399 -18.08 17.09 -15.48
N SER A 400 -19.27 17.00 -16.08
CA SER A 400 -19.47 16.34 -17.37
C SER A 400 -18.95 17.13 -18.59
N MET A 401 -18.83 18.46 -18.53
CA MET A 401 -18.41 19.22 -19.71
C MET A 401 -16.91 19.06 -19.99
N HIS A 402 -16.04 19.14 -18.99
CA HIS A 402 -14.60 18.86 -19.15
C HIS A 402 -14.33 17.37 -19.40
N LEU A 403 -14.97 16.49 -18.60
CA LEU A 403 -14.85 15.05 -18.77
C LEU A 403 -15.35 14.57 -20.12
N ASN A 404 -16.48 15.10 -20.63
CA ASN A 404 -17.01 14.73 -21.94
C ASN A 404 -16.08 15.15 -23.08
N LYS A 405 -15.45 16.32 -23.00
CA LYS A 405 -14.51 16.79 -24.01
C LYS A 405 -13.23 15.94 -24.03
N THR A 406 -12.69 15.63 -22.88
CA THR A 406 -11.39 14.92 -22.74
C THR A 406 -11.55 13.40 -22.83
N VAL A 407 -12.58 12.81 -22.22
CA VAL A 407 -12.92 11.37 -22.41
C VAL A 407 -13.36 11.15 -23.85
N GLY A 408 -14.09 12.09 -24.48
CA GLY A 408 -14.39 12.05 -25.91
C GLY A 408 -13.12 12.07 -26.77
N GLN A 409 -12.13 12.89 -26.45
CA GLN A 409 -10.82 12.90 -27.13
C GLN A 409 -10.03 11.61 -26.89
N ILE A 410 -10.01 11.09 -25.67
CA ILE A 410 -9.36 9.82 -25.35
C ILE A 410 -10.06 8.65 -26.05
N LEU A 411 -11.39 8.63 -26.07
CA LEU A 411 -12.17 7.62 -26.80
C LEU A 411 -12.00 7.74 -28.31
N LEU A 412 -11.85 8.97 -28.85
CA LEU A 412 -11.52 9.20 -30.25
C LEU A 412 -10.10 8.74 -30.57
N SER A 413 -9.12 8.99 -29.74
CA SER A 413 -7.74 8.50 -29.93
C SER A 413 -7.67 6.97 -29.85
N ILE A 414 -8.50 6.36 -29.01
CA ILE A 414 -8.64 4.89 -28.90
C ILE A 414 -9.41 4.35 -30.13
N LYS A 415 -10.43 5.04 -30.64
CA LYS A 415 -11.13 4.67 -31.87
C LYS A 415 -10.25 4.74 -33.12
N HIS A 416 -9.35 5.71 -33.21
CA HIS A 416 -8.39 5.81 -34.33
C HIS A 416 -7.33 4.72 -34.31
N SER A 417 -7.10 4.04 -33.19
CA SER A 417 -6.23 2.85 -33.10
C SER A 417 -6.96 1.52 -33.40
N LYS A 418 -7.91 1.53 -34.33
CA LYS A 418 -8.74 0.41 -34.83
C LYS A 418 -9.84 -0.13 -33.88
N ASN A 419 -11.08 0.23 -34.23
CA ASN A 419 -12.34 -0.44 -33.88
C ASN A 419 -12.59 -0.81 -32.39
N LEU A 420 -12.55 0.15 -31.50
CA LEU A 420 -13.02 0.00 -30.12
C LEU A 420 -14.43 0.56 -29.94
N GLN A 421 -15.45 -0.30 -29.92
CA GLN A 421 -16.74 0.00 -29.32
C GLN A 421 -16.61 -0.20 -27.80
N LEU A 422 -16.34 0.87 -27.05
CA LEU A 422 -16.44 0.93 -25.59
C LEU A 422 -17.80 1.45 -25.19
#